data_038ee018bf81bcb8e6f4f095ec3e041e
#
_entry.id   038ee018bf81bcb8e6f4f095ec3e041e
#
_cell.length_a   1.000
_cell.length_b   1.000
_cell.length_c   1.000
_cell.angle_alpha   90.00
_cell.angle_beta   90.00
_cell.angle_gamma   90.00
#
_symmetry.space_group_name_H-M   'P 1'
#
loop_
_entity.id
_entity.type
_entity.pdbx_description
1 polymer ?
#
loop_
_entity_poly.entity_id
_entity_poly.type
_entity_poly.pdbx_seq_one_letter_code
_entity_poly.pdbx_strand_id
1 'polypeptide(L)'
;MKKTKLIIVTGICITAMMLSCKHEIPTLPDPPGEEGICFESDILPIFQSYCAKSGCHDAATASEGYILDSYSNIMARGIDEGNAADSKIYEVLNEDGDDRMPQPPNDPLSAAQISIIAQWINEGAQNTAGCAPVCDSSSFTYNGDVKPILQTHCLGCHGGSAASGGFIPLGTYDDVNAMVNANALLPAIQHTGSYPMPKNGAKLSDCKIAIISKWIAAGAPNN
;
A
#
# COMPACT_ATOMS: atom_id res chain seq x y z
N MET A 1 13.68 -52.29 -82.76
CA MET A 1 14.42 -51.07 -82.47
C MET A 1 13.44 -50.03 -81.91
N LYS A 2 13.33 -49.86 -80.55
CA LYS A 2 12.37 -49.02 -79.89
C LYS A 2 13.04 -47.64 -79.55
N LYS A 3 12.49 -46.57 -80.06
CA LYS A 3 12.87 -45.21 -79.77
C LYS A 3 12.27 -44.74 -78.45
N THR A 4 13.09 -44.50 -77.45
CA THR A 4 12.65 -43.97 -76.16
C THR A 4 12.63 -42.44 -76.26
N LYS A 5 11.46 -41.83 -76.04
CA LYS A 5 11.28 -40.38 -75.97
C LYS A 5 11.60 -39.91 -74.54
N LEU A 6 12.57 -39.01 -74.43
CA LEU A 6 12.92 -38.33 -73.18
C LEU A 6 12.00 -37.15 -73.01
N ILE A 7 11.20 -37.18 -71.95
CA ILE A 7 10.32 -36.08 -71.57
C ILE A 7 11.08 -35.24 -70.52
N ILE A 8 11.47 -34.03 -70.88
CA ILE A 8 12.02 -33.05 -69.95
C ILE A 8 10.84 -32.37 -69.26
N VAL A 9 10.70 -32.65 -67.97
CA VAL A 9 9.71 -31.94 -67.10
C VAL A 9 10.46 -30.76 -66.48
N THR A 10 10.20 -29.56 -66.96
CA THR A 10 10.64 -28.30 -66.38
C THR A 10 9.80 -28.01 -65.15
N GLY A 11 10.37 -28.25 -63.99
CA GLY A 11 9.77 -27.89 -62.71
C GLY A 11 9.86 -26.37 -62.51
N ILE A 12 8.72 -25.71 -62.54
CA ILE A 12 8.59 -24.30 -62.13
C ILE A 12 8.52 -24.28 -60.59
N CYS A 13 9.61 -23.82 -59.98
CA CYS A 13 9.69 -23.58 -58.54
C CYS A 13 8.98 -22.27 -58.22
N ILE A 14 7.70 -22.33 -57.78
CA ILE A 14 6.98 -21.19 -57.29
C ILE A 14 7.42 -20.96 -55.84
N THR A 15 8.34 -20.03 -55.61
CA THR A 15 8.69 -19.51 -54.27
C THR A 15 7.49 -18.66 -53.80
N ALA A 16 6.64 -19.25 -52.98
CA ALA A 16 5.62 -18.50 -52.22
C ALA A 16 6.33 -17.63 -51.16
N MET A 17 6.42 -16.32 -51.40
CA MET A 17 6.73 -15.34 -50.37
C MET A 17 5.61 -15.29 -49.37
N MET A 18 5.82 -15.89 -48.22
CA MET A 18 4.98 -15.69 -47.02
C MET A 18 5.20 -14.26 -46.52
N LEU A 19 4.38 -13.31 -46.95
CA LEU A 19 4.23 -12.04 -46.22
C LEU A 19 3.60 -12.37 -44.88
N SER A 20 4.38 -12.55 -43.85
CA SER A 20 3.94 -12.58 -42.47
C SER A 20 3.51 -11.15 -42.12
N CYS A 21 2.24 -10.85 -42.17
CA CYS A 21 1.68 -9.70 -41.50
C CYS A 21 1.91 -9.88 -39.99
N LYS A 22 2.92 -9.19 -39.43
CA LYS A 22 3.00 -8.97 -37.99
C LYS A 22 1.83 -8.06 -37.64
N HIS A 23 0.73 -8.66 -37.26
CA HIS A 23 -0.36 -7.95 -36.59
C HIS A 23 0.13 -7.69 -35.17
N GLU A 24 0.67 -6.49 -34.92
CA GLU A 24 0.82 -6.02 -33.57
C GLU A 24 -0.59 -5.84 -33.05
N ILE A 25 -1.01 -6.78 -32.19
CA ILE A 25 -2.25 -6.62 -31.40
C ILE A 25 -1.99 -5.37 -30.55
N PRO A 26 -2.75 -4.28 -30.72
CA PRO A 26 -2.66 -3.17 -29.78
C PRO A 26 -2.93 -3.79 -28.40
N THR A 27 -1.96 -3.74 -27.51
CA THR A 27 -2.21 -4.02 -26.11
C THR A 27 -3.24 -3.01 -25.68
N LEU A 28 -4.48 -3.48 -25.48
CA LEU A 28 -5.45 -2.70 -24.75
C LEU A 28 -4.77 -2.27 -23.46
N PRO A 29 -4.88 -0.99 -23.06
CA PRO A 29 -4.46 -0.62 -21.71
C PRO A 29 -5.18 -1.58 -20.76
N ASP A 30 -4.45 -2.14 -19.83
CA ASP A 30 -5.00 -3.02 -18.80
C ASP A 30 -6.26 -2.36 -18.24
N PRO A 31 -7.36 -3.11 -18.05
CA PRO A 31 -8.57 -2.53 -17.50
C PRO A 31 -8.23 -1.86 -16.16
N PRO A 32 -8.66 -0.62 -15.92
CA PRO A 32 -8.46 0.02 -14.63
C PRO A 32 -9.25 -0.79 -13.60
N GLY A 33 -8.56 -1.54 -12.71
CA GLY A 33 -9.25 -2.22 -11.63
C GLY A 33 -8.71 -3.53 -11.10
N GLU A 34 -7.58 -4.04 -11.56
CA GLU A 34 -6.85 -5.12 -10.86
C GLU A 34 -5.47 -4.62 -10.44
N GLU A 35 -5.42 -3.47 -9.79
CA GLU A 35 -4.24 -3.09 -9.05
C GLU A 35 -4.25 -3.91 -7.75
N GLY A 36 -3.43 -4.96 -7.73
CA GLY A 36 -3.12 -5.71 -6.52
C GLY A 36 -2.62 -4.78 -5.42
N ILE A 37 -2.59 -5.25 -4.20
CA ILE A 37 -2.15 -4.46 -3.05
C ILE A 37 -0.72 -3.96 -3.29
N CYS A 38 -0.54 -2.65 -3.18
CA CYS A 38 0.76 -2.02 -3.29
C CYS A 38 1.47 -2.04 -1.92
N PHE A 39 2.57 -2.78 -1.81
CA PHE A 39 3.30 -2.84 -0.55
C PHE A 39 3.71 -1.45 -0.05
N GLU A 40 4.30 -0.62 -0.92
CA GLU A 40 4.84 0.69 -0.54
C GLU A 40 3.76 1.65 -0.04
N SER A 41 2.58 1.68 -0.66
CA SER A 41 1.53 2.65 -0.34
C SER A 41 0.45 2.14 0.61
N ASP A 42 0.24 0.82 0.70
CA ASP A 42 -0.90 0.24 1.39
C ASP A 42 -0.50 -0.60 2.61
N ILE A 43 0.66 -1.28 2.56
CA ILE A 43 1.12 -2.19 3.60
C ILE A 43 2.19 -1.56 4.48
N LEU A 44 3.28 -1.07 3.89
CA LEU A 44 4.42 -0.53 4.64
C LEU A 44 4.02 0.59 5.61
N PRO A 45 3.12 1.53 5.28
CA PRO A 45 2.68 2.56 6.21
C PRO A 45 1.98 2.02 7.46
N ILE A 46 1.26 0.89 7.34
CA ILE A 46 0.63 0.23 8.49
C ILE A 46 1.73 -0.30 9.44
N PHE A 47 2.71 -1.02 8.90
CA PHE A 47 3.81 -1.53 9.70
C PHE A 47 4.61 -0.41 10.36
N GLN A 48 4.92 0.65 9.64
CA GLN A 48 5.68 1.78 10.16
C GLN A 48 4.94 2.53 11.26
N SER A 49 3.62 2.73 11.12
CA SER A 49 2.83 3.50 12.09
C SER A 49 2.41 2.69 13.31
N TYR A 50 2.17 1.39 13.18
CA TYR A 50 1.66 0.55 14.26
C TYR A 50 2.72 -0.34 14.91
N CYS A 51 3.71 -0.80 14.16
CA CYS A 51 4.65 -1.82 14.60
C CYS A 51 6.08 -1.29 14.83
N ALA A 52 6.65 -0.58 13.84
CA ALA A 52 8.03 -0.11 13.86
C ALA A 52 8.23 1.17 14.69
N LYS A 53 7.50 1.29 15.81
CA LYS A 53 7.64 2.40 16.75
C LYS A 53 8.85 2.20 17.64
N SER A 54 9.41 3.33 18.13
CA SER A 54 10.47 3.30 19.12
C SER A 54 10.03 2.54 20.37
N GLY A 55 10.85 1.64 20.83
CA GLY A 55 10.56 0.74 21.95
C GLY A 55 9.77 -0.51 21.54
N CYS A 56 9.50 -0.72 20.25
CA CYS A 56 8.77 -1.87 19.72
C CYS A 56 9.63 -2.60 18.66
N HIS A 57 9.22 -2.56 17.41
CA HIS A 57 9.87 -3.28 16.32
C HIS A 57 10.62 -2.34 15.35
N ASP A 58 11.15 -1.23 15.86
CA ASP A 58 12.11 -0.40 15.14
C ASP A 58 13.51 -1.03 15.13
N ALA A 59 14.39 -0.56 14.25
CA ALA A 59 15.75 -1.10 14.11
C ALA A 59 16.60 -0.98 15.41
N ALA A 60 16.29 -0.03 16.29
CA ALA A 60 17.04 0.19 17.52
C ALA A 60 16.61 -0.77 18.63
N THR A 61 15.33 -1.13 18.71
CA THR A 61 14.76 -1.98 19.76
C THR A 61 14.70 -3.44 19.33
N ALA A 62 14.20 -3.71 18.13
CA ALA A 62 14.03 -5.04 17.55
C ALA A 62 13.41 -6.05 18.54
N SER A 63 12.27 -5.70 19.16
CA SER A 63 11.61 -6.54 20.16
C SER A 63 11.41 -7.95 19.63
N GLU A 64 11.78 -8.98 20.42
CA GLU A 64 11.76 -10.39 20.02
C GLU A 64 12.54 -10.69 18.72
N GLY A 65 13.44 -9.79 18.31
CA GLY A 65 14.22 -9.91 17.09
C GLY A 65 13.44 -9.59 15.79
N TYR A 66 12.28 -8.96 15.90
CA TYR A 66 11.52 -8.45 14.77
C TYR A 66 11.83 -6.99 14.52
N ILE A 67 12.22 -6.66 13.29
CA ILE A 67 12.31 -5.29 12.78
C ILE A 67 11.25 -5.19 11.67
N LEU A 68 10.36 -4.20 11.75
CA LEU A 68 9.17 -4.13 10.89
C LEU A 68 9.08 -2.78 10.14
N ASP A 69 10.22 -2.19 9.78
CA ASP A 69 10.34 -0.86 9.20
C ASP A 69 10.51 -0.84 7.66
N SER A 70 10.81 -1.98 7.07
CA SER A 70 11.09 -2.12 5.64
C SER A 70 10.67 -3.50 5.13
N TYR A 71 10.49 -3.63 3.80
CA TYR A 71 10.13 -4.91 3.18
C TYR A 71 11.07 -6.04 3.57
N SER A 72 12.39 -5.83 3.43
CA SER A 72 13.38 -6.85 3.74
C SER A 72 13.36 -7.31 5.19
N ASN A 73 13.10 -6.40 6.12
CA ASN A 73 13.02 -6.70 7.54
C ASN A 73 11.71 -7.41 7.90
N ILE A 74 10.58 -6.98 7.31
CA ILE A 74 9.27 -7.63 7.49
C ILE A 74 9.31 -9.08 6.98
N MET A 75 9.89 -9.31 5.80
CA MET A 75 10.00 -10.63 5.20
C MET A 75 11.05 -11.53 5.88
N ALA A 76 11.94 -10.96 6.69
CA ALA A 76 12.98 -11.74 7.36
C ALA A 76 12.41 -12.76 8.36
N ARG A 77 11.23 -12.48 8.94
CA ARG A 77 10.61 -13.33 9.97
C ARG A 77 9.10 -13.16 10.03
N GLY A 78 8.39 -14.27 10.19
CA GLY A 78 6.98 -14.27 10.58
C GLY A 78 5.99 -14.08 9.43
N ILE A 79 6.45 -14.04 8.19
CA ILE A 79 5.61 -14.13 6.98
C ILE A 79 5.84 -15.49 6.33
N ASP A 80 4.75 -16.18 6.05
CA ASP A 80 4.70 -17.35 5.17
C ASP A 80 4.01 -16.91 3.86
N GLU A 81 4.82 -16.73 2.82
CA GLU A 81 4.36 -16.20 1.54
C GLU A 81 3.26 -17.08 0.94
N GLY A 82 2.13 -16.49 0.63
CA GLY A 82 0.95 -17.19 0.10
C GLY A 82 0.04 -17.79 1.17
N ASN A 83 0.39 -17.68 2.45
CA ASN A 83 -0.40 -18.26 3.54
C ASN A 83 -0.45 -17.35 4.77
N ALA A 84 -1.43 -16.48 4.82
CA ALA A 84 -1.61 -15.58 5.97
C ALA A 84 -1.90 -16.37 7.27
N ALA A 85 -2.63 -17.47 7.19
CA ALA A 85 -3.04 -18.22 8.38
C ALA A 85 -1.85 -18.84 9.14
N ASP A 86 -0.78 -19.22 8.43
CA ASP A 86 0.44 -19.75 9.02
C ASP A 86 1.50 -18.66 9.30
N SER A 87 1.21 -17.42 8.93
CA SER A 87 2.10 -16.27 9.17
C SER A 87 1.99 -15.79 10.62
N LYS A 88 3.11 -15.81 11.37
CA LYS A 88 3.12 -15.35 12.77
C LYS A 88 2.66 -13.91 12.93
N ILE A 89 2.99 -13.05 11.98
CA ILE A 89 2.54 -11.66 11.98
C ILE A 89 1.01 -11.58 11.96
N TYR A 90 0.34 -12.39 11.12
CA TYR A 90 -1.12 -12.41 11.07
C TYR A 90 -1.74 -13.02 12.33
N GLU A 91 -1.14 -14.07 12.88
CA GLU A 91 -1.58 -14.68 14.14
C GLU A 91 -1.67 -13.65 15.25
N VAL A 92 -0.57 -12.93 15.56
CA VAL A 92 -0.53 -11.98 16.67
C VAL A 92 -1.42 -10.74 16.49
N LEU A 93 -1.83 -10.43 15.26
CA LEU A 93 -2.81 -9.38 14.99
C LEU A 93 -4.23 -9.78 15.39
N ASN A 94 -4.50 -11.08 15.50
CA ASN A 94 -5.81 -11.65 15.84
C ASN A 94 -5.86 -12.22 17.26
N GLU A 95 -4.78 -12.14 18.02
CA GLU A 95 -4.74 -12.52 19.43
C GLU A 95 -5.43 -11.48 20.33
N ASP A 96 -5.68 -11.88 21.56
CA ASP A 96 -6.28 -11.05 22.60
C ASP A 96 -5.28 -10.78 23.74
N GLY A 97 -5.58 -9.77 24.56
CA GLY A 97 -4.80 -9.48 25.75
C GLY A 97 -3.36 -9.07 25.45
N ASP A 98 -2.42 -9.59 26.23
CA ASP A 98 -1.00 -9.22 26.15
C ASP A 98 -0.27 -9.87 24.98
N ASP A 99 -0.82 -10.92 24.40
CA ASP A 99 -0.26 -11.59 23.21
C ASP A 99 -0.60 -10.86 21.89
N ARG A 100 -1.62 -9.99 21.93
CA ARG A 100 -2.03 -9.19 20.77
C ARG A 100 -0.97 -8.17 20.39
N MET A 101 -0.78 -7.98 19.08
CA MET A 101 0.02 -6.89 18.54
C MET A 101 -0.87 -5.87 17.78
N PRO A 102 -0.64 -4.57 17.94
CA PRO A 102 0.19 -3.91 18.95
C PRO A 102 -0.27 -4.21 20.38
N GLN A 103 0.68 -4.36 21.31
CA GLN A 103 0.34 -4.63 22.70
C GLN A 103 -0.43 -3.46 23.36
N PRO A 104 -1.34 -3.75 24.29
CA PRO A 104 -1.93 -2.70 25.13
C PRO A 104 -0.85 -1.86 25.82
N PRO A 105 -1.05 -0.55 26.00
CA PRO A 105 -2.28 0.21 25.76
C PRO A 105 -2.43 0.76 24.33
N ASN A 106 -1.65 0.28 23.35
CA ASN A 106 -1.81 0.71 21.96
C ASN A 106 -3.12 0.16 21.37
N ASP A 107 -3.74 0.96 20.50
CA ASP A 107 -4.93 0.53 19.78
C ASP A 107 -4.63 -0.65 18.84
N PRO A 108 -5.55 -1.61 18.70
CA PRO A 108 -5.44 -2.67 17.71
C PRO A 108 -5.52 -2.10 16.29
N LEU A 109 -5.04 -2.87 15.32
CA LEU A 109 -5.36 -2.61 13.94
C LEU A 109 -6.87 -2.77 13.70
N SER A 110 -7.42 -1.97 12.78
CA SER A 110 -8.80 -2.17 12.33
C SER A 110 -8.93 -3.47 11.52
N ALA A 111 -10.12 -4.04 11.46
CA ALA A 111 -10.39 -5.22 10.65
C ALA A 111 -10.00 -5.03 9.17
N ALA A 112 -10.14 -3.83 8.62
CA ALA A 112 -9.73 -3.50 7.26
C ALA A 112 -8.21 -3.57 7.08
N GLN A 113 -7.43 -3.08 8.07
CA GLN A 113 -5.96 -3.17 8.04
C GLN A 113 -5.47 -4.61 8.19
N ILE A 114 -6.09 -5.39 9.05
CA ILE A 114 -5.76 -6.83 9.18
C ILE A 114 -6.10 -7.56 7.89
N SER A 115 -7.25 -7.26 7.28
CA SER A 115 -7.69 -7.88 6.02
C SER A 115 -6.74 -7.59 4.86
N ILE A 116 -6.28 -6.33 4.70
CA ILE A 116 -5.38 -5.99 3.60
C ILE A 116 -3.98 -6.61 3.79
N ILE A 117 -3.50 -6.74 5.03
CA ILE A 117 -2.25 -7.46 5.32
C ILE A 117 -2.41 -8.94 4.97
N ALA A 118 -3.52 -9.57 5.38
CA ALA A 118 -3.78 -10.98 5.06
C ALA A 118 -3.88 -11.22 3.55
N GLN A 119 -4.55 -10.33 2.83
CA GLN A 119 -4.64 -10.42 1.39
C GLN A 119 -3.28 -10.28 0.73
N TRP A 120 -2.47 -9.28 1.13
CA TRP A 120 -1.10 -9.11 0.63
C TRP A 120 -0.25 -10.37 0.84
N ILE A 121 -0.31 -10.98 2.03
CA ILE A 121 0.42 -12.24 2.31
C ILE A 121 -0.07 -13.35 1.38
N ASN A 122 -1.39 -13.54 1.25
CA ASN A 122 -1.99 -14.58 0.42
C ASN A 122 -1.68 -14.41 -1.08
N GLU A 123 -1.48 -13.18 -1.54
CA GLU A 123 -1.04 -12.84 -2.90
C GLU A 123 0.48 -13.02 -3.10
N GLY A 124 1.18 -13.59 -2.10
CA GLY A 124 2.61 -13.89 -2.16
C GLY A 124 3.50 -12.78 -1.63
N ALA A 125 2.97 -11.89 -0.81
CA ALA A 125 3.70 -10.85 -0.08
C ALA A 125 4.69 -10.04 -0.95
N GLN A 126 4.28 -9.64 -2.16
CA GLN A 126 5.16 -9.02 -3.15
C GLN A 126 5.64 -7.63 -2.73
N ASN A 127 6.92 -7.32 -3.05
CA ASN A 127 7.49 -5.98 -2.86
C ASN A 127 7.12 -5.08 -4.04
N THR A 128 5.93 -4.54 -4.03
CA THR A 128 5.45 -3.64 -5.06
C THR A 128 5.67 -2.18 -4.66
N ALA A 129 6.31 -1.41 -5.55
CA ALA A 129 6.61 0.00 -5.35
C ALA A 129 6.23 0.79 -6.60
N GLY A 130 6.00 2.10 -6.43
CA GLY A 130 5.66 2.97 -7.55
C GLY A 130 4.30 2.64 -8.18
N CYS A 131 3.48 1.85 -7.52
CA CYS A 131 2.12 1.58 -7.96
C CYS A 131 1.39 2.93 -7.98
N ALA A 132 0.99 3.35 -9.16
CA ALA A 132 0.17 4.55 -9.29
C ALA A 132 -1.24 4.20 -8.82
N PRO A 133 -1.67 4.59 -7.60
CA PRO A 133 -3.08 4.47 -7.28
C PRO A 133 -3.82 5.29 -8.33
N VAL A 134 -4.88 4.73 -8.92
CA VAL A 134 -5.82 5.56 -9.67
C VAL A 134 -6.35 6.59 -8.65
N CYS A 135 -5.78 7.78 -8.70
CA CYS A 135 -6.15 8.82 -7.75
C CYS A 135 -7.51 9.36 -8.12
N ASP A 136 -8.55 8.84 -7.52
CA ASP A 136 -9.85 9.50 -7.54
C ASP A 136 -9.95 10.49 -6.38
N SER A 137 -9.54 11.72 -6.62
CA SER A 137 -9.78 12.84 -5.69
C SER A 137 -11.09 13.57 -5.98
N SER A 138 -12.02 12.97 -6.73
CA SER A 138 -13.35 13.53 -6.96
C SER A 138 -14.22 13.45 -5.71
N SER A 139 -14.04 12.39 -4.91
CA SER A 139 -14.59 12.26 -3.57
C SER A 139 -13.57 12.70 -2.52
N PHE A 140 -14.02 13.40 -1.49
CA PHE A 140 -13.21 13.89 -0.38
C PHE A 140 -14.04 14.08 0.90
N THR A 141 -14.87 13.08 1.21
CA THR A 141 -15.65 13.04 2.46
C THR A 141 -14.77 12.68 3.66
N TYR A 142 -15.13 13.12 4.86
CA TYR A 142 -14.38 12.76 6.06
C TYR A 142 -14.40 11.25 6.32
N ASN A 143 -15.59 10.66 6.36
CA ASN A 143 -15.74 9.25 6.74
C ASN A 143 -15.30 8.28 5.63
N GLY A 144 -15.53 8.62 4.36
CA GLY A 144 -15.22 7.76 3.22
C GLY A 144 -13.78 7.83 2.75
N ASP A 145 -13.15 9.01 2.85
CA ASP A 145 -11.88 9.25 2.18
C ASP A 145 -10.77 9.68 3.16
N VAL A 146 -11.02 10.70 3.99
CA VAL A 146 -9.99 11.27 4.88
C VAL A 146 -9.68 10.34 6.04
N LYS A 147 -10.70 9.84 6.73
CA LYS A 147 -10.53 8.96 7.89
C LYS A 147 -9.77 7.66 7.59
N PRO A 148 -10.00 6.95 6.48
CA PRO A 148 -9.16 5.81 6.08
C PRO A 148 -7.69 6.16 5.89
N ILE A 149 -7.39 7.32 5.30
CA ILE A 149 -6.00 7.80 5.18
C ILE A 149 -5.37 8.01 6.56
N LEU A 150 -6.09 8.66 7.48
CA LEU A 150 -5.61 8.88 8.85
C LEU A 150 -5.42 7.56 9.59
N GLN A 151 -6.34 6.61 9.45
CA GLN A 151 -6.22 5.27 10.04
C GLN A 151 -4.96 4.55 9.59
N THR A 152 -4.65 4.59 8.32
CA THR A 152 -3.49 3.89 7.77
C THR A 152 -2.17 4.55 8.14
N HIS A 153 -2.09 5.89 8.09
CA HIS A 153 -0.82 6.60 8.15
C HIS A 153 -0.55 7.33 9.47
N CYS A 154 -1.56 7.57 10.30
CA CYS A 154 -1.45 8.48 11.45
C CYS A 154 -1.80 7.83 12.78
N LEU A 155 -2.89 7.05 12.85
CA LEU A 155 -3.44 6.63 14.14
C LEU A 155 -2.57 5.63 14.89
N GLY A 156 -1.63 4.94 14.25
CA GLY A 156 -0.66 4.12 14.95
C GLY A 156 0.15 4.90 16.00
N CYS A 157 0.42 6.18 15.71
CA CYS A 157 1.10 7.09 16.66
C CYS A 157 0.16 8.09 17.32
N HIS A 158 -0.86 8.57 16.59
CA HIS A 158 -1.79 9.63 17.00
C HIS A 158 -3.17 9.11 17.43
N GLY A 159 -3.33 7.79 17.61
CA GLY A 159 -4.50 7.15 18.19
C GLY A 159 -4.38 6.99 19.69
N GLY A 160 -5.44 6.48 20.33
CA GLY A 160 -5.47 6.16 21.77
C GLY A 160 -4.97 7.29 22.65
N SER A 161 -3.94 7.03 23.46
CA SER A 161 -3.28 8.03 24.30
C SER A 161 -2.46 9.07 23.52
N ALA A 162 -2.22 8.84 22.23
CA ALA A 162 -1.35 9.63 21.36
C ALA A 162 0.08 9.85 21.93
N ALA A 163 0.52 9.02 22.86
CA ALA A 163 1.84 9.19 23.53
C ALA A 163 3.00 9.14 22.52
N SER A 164 2.94 8.22 21.54
CA SER A 164 3.94 8.12 20.46
C SER A 164 3.85 9.29 19.46
N GLY A 165 2.71 9.97 19.39
CA GLY A 165 2.45 11.12 18.53
C GLY A 165 2.64 12.47 19.22
N GLY A 166 3.40 12.53 20.32
CA GLY A 166 3.64 13.77 21.05
C GLY A 166 2.38 14.32 21.73
N PHE A 167 1.47 13.45 22.12
CA PHE A 167 0.19 13.76 22.74
C PHE A 167 -0.77 14.60 21.85
N ILE A 168 -0.59 14.50 20.53
CA ILE A 168 -1.51 15.10 19.56
C ILE A 168 -2.45 13.99 19.06
N PRO A 169 -3.70 13.93 19.54
CA PRO A 169 -4.65 12.92 19.09
C PRO A 169 -5.19 13.27 17.70
N LEU A 170 -5.49 12.23 16.90
CA LEU A 170 -6.19 12.32 15.62
C LEU A 170 -7.29 11.24 15.51
N GLY A 171 -7.71 10.67 16.64
CA GLY A 171 -8.63 9.53 16.67
C GLY A 171 -10.07 9.90 16.36
N THR A 172 -10.47 11.14 16.63
CA THR A 172 -11.81 11.62 16.39
C THR A 172 -11.84 12.74 15.36
N TYR A 173 -13.02 13.00 14.79
CA TYR A 173 -13.21 14.15 13.90
C TYR A 173 -12.80 15.46 14.58
N ASP A 174 -13.17 15.66 15.84
CA ASP A 174 -12.89 16.90 16.57
C ASP A 174 -11.38 17.11 16.76
N ASP A 175 -10.62 16.03 17.03
CA ASP A 175 -9.16 16.07 17.10
C ASP A 175 -8.55 16.53 15.76
N VAL A 176 -8.99 15.93 14.66
CA VAL A 176 -8.51 16.26 13.31
C VAL A 176 -8.86 17.70 12.95
N ASN A 177 -10.11 18.11 13.23
CA ASN A 177 -10.58 19.46 12.96
C ASN A 177 -9.82 20.52 13.78
N ALA A 178 -9.42 20.19 15.01
CA ALA A 178 -8.55 21.05 15.80
C ALA A 178 -7.19 21.30 15.12
N MET A 179 -6.60 20.28 14.49
CA MET A 179 -5.34 20.42 13.75
C MET A 179 -5.51 21.15 12.42
N VAL A 180 -6.68 21.03 11.79
CA VAL A 180 -7.04 21.84 10.62
C VAL A 180 -7.14 23.32 11.00
N ASN A 181 -7.89 23.64 12.07
CA ASN A 181 -8.08 25.02 12.55
C ASN A 181 -6.77 25.65 13.04
N ALA A 182 -5.85 24.86 13.58
CA ALA A 182 -4.50 25.29 13.94
C ALA A 182 -3.57 25.47 12.72
N ASN A 183 -4.04 25.19 11.50
CA ASN A 183 -3.24 25.15 10.28
C ASN A 183 -1.99 24.26 10.39
N ALA A 184 -2.10 23.14 11.12
CA ALA A 184 -0.99 22.24 11.41
C ALA A 184 -1.01 20.98 10.52
N LEU A 185 -2.19 20.46 10.18
CA LEU A 185 -2.34 19.17 9.48
C LEU A 185 -1.72 19.24 8.06
N LEU A 186 -2.16 20.19 7.25
CA LEU A 186 -1.76 20.23 5.84
C LEU A 186 -0.24 20.49 5.64
N PRO A 187 0.38 21.47 6.34
CA PRO A 187 1.83 21.66 6.23
C PRO A 187 2.64 20.44 6.71
N ALA A 188 2.17 19.71 7.71
CA ALA A 188 2.83 18.50 8.20
C ALA A 188 2.86 17.40 7.13
N ILE A 189 1.72 17.07 6.52
CA ILE A 189 1.63 16.01 5.51
C ILE A 189 2.25 16.38 4.16
N GLN A 190 2.37 17.67 3.86
CA GLN A 190 3.07 18.18 2.68
C GLN A 190 4.59 18.27 2.88
N HIS A 191 5.09 18.07 4.08
CA HIS A 191 6.48 18.27 4.48
C HIS A 191 6.97 19.73 4.24
N THR A 192 6.06 20.69 4.35
CA THR A 192 6.35 22.13 4.23
C THR A 192 6.43 22.83 5.58
N GLY A 193 5.97 22.18 6.65
CA GLY A 193 6.02 22.66 8.03
C GLY A 193 7.28 22.24 8.78
N SER A 194 7.41 22.72 10.02
CA SER A 194 8.55 22.39 10.89
C SER A 194 8.54 20.93 11.40
N TYR A 195 7.40 20.26 11.33
CA TYR A 195 7.20 18.89 11.80
C TYR A 195 6.62 18.04 10.66
N PRO A 196 7.46 17.55 9.74
CA PRO A 196 6.98 16.70 8.64
C PRO A 196 6.43 15.37 9.19
N MET A 197 5.28 14.96 8.66
CA MET A 197 4.59 13.72 9.02
C MET A 197 4.23 12.91 7.76
N PRO A 198 4.34 11.57 7.82
CA PRO A 198 4.76 10.75 8.97
C PRO A 198 6.21 11.00 9.39
N LYS A 199 6.48 11.01 10.70
CA LYS A 199 7.82 11.24 11.23
C LYS A 199 8.73 10.08 10.83
N ASN A 200 9.86 10.38 10.20
CA ASN A 200 10.83 9.41 9.68
C ASN A 200 10.26 8.48 8.58
N GLY A 201 9.06 8.73 8.10
CA GLY A 201 8.42 8.01 7.00
C GLY A 201 8.41 8.82 5.70
N ALA A 202 8.01 8.15 4.60
CA ALA A 202 7.80 8.82 3.33
C ALA A 202 6.62 9.81 3.42
N LYS A 203 6.70 10.89 2.64
CA LYS A 203 5.58 11.82 2.44
C LYS A 203 4.38 11.03 1.87
N LEU A 204 3.17 11.37 2.31
CA LEU A 204 1.96 10.82 1.69
C LEU A 204 1.98 11.07 0.17
N SER A 205 1.36 10.18 -0.59
CA SER A 205 1.22 10.39 -2.04
C SER A 205 0.48 11.71 -2.31
N ASP A 206 0.79 12.32 -3.43
CA ASP A 206 0.15 13.59 -3.83
C ASP A 206 -1.37 13.46 -3.94
N CYS A 207 -1.86 12.25 -4.25
CA CYS A 207 -3.28 11.91 -4.24
C CYS A 207 -3.91 12.03 -2.86
N LYS A 208 -3.35 11.35 -1.86
CA LYS A 208 -3.85 11.40 -0.48
C LYS A 208 -3.81 12.83 0.07
N ILE A 209 -2.75 13.58 -0.27
CA ILE A 209 -2.64 14.99 0.09
C ILE A 209 -3.73 15.82 -0.62
N ALA A 210 -4.01 15.56 -1.90
CA ALA A 210 -5.06 16.28 -2.64
C ALA A 210 -6.46 16.04 -2.06
N ILE A 211 -6.78 14.80 -1.65
CA ILE A 211 -8.05 14.46 -0.98
C ILE A 211 -8.19 15.29 0.31
N ILE A 212 -7.20 15.23 1.19
CA ILE A 212 -7.24 15.98 2.46
C ILE A 212 -7.30 17.48 2.22
N SER A 213 -6.53 18.01 1.25
CA SER A 213 -6.53 19.42 0.91
C SER A 213 -7.88 19.91 0.40
N LYS A 214 -8.54 19.15 -0.47
CA LYS A 214 -9.89 19.47 -0.97
C LYS A 214 -10.93 19.43 0.15
N TRP A 215 -10.86 18.43 1.03
CA TRP A 215 -11.73 18.35 2.20
C TRP A 215 -11.58 19.57 3.12
N ILE A 216 -10.34 19.99 3.41
CA ILE A 216 -10.05 21.20 4.19
C ILE A 216 -10.59 22.44 3.46
N ALA A 217 -10.37 22.58 2.15
CA ALA A 217 -10.85 23.71 1.36
C ALA A 217 -12.38 23.79 1.30
N ALA A 218 -13.07 22.64 1.42
CA ALA A 218 -14.54 22.58 1.55
C ALA A 218 -15.08 22.93 2.95
N GLY A 219 -14.21 23.34 3.88
CA GLY A 219 -14.57 23.68 5.26
C GLY A 219 -14.49 22.51 6.23
N ALA A 220 -13.78 21.46 5.86
CA ALA A 220 -13.56 20.25 6.65
C ALA A 220 -14.86 19.66 7.26
N PRO A 221 -15.90 19.36 6.46
CA PRO A 221 -17.16 18.86 6.98
C PRO A 221 -17.03 17.46 7.59
N ASN A 222 -17.85 17.18 8.64
CA ASN A 222 -17.98 15.84 9.22
C ASN A 222 -19.05 15.06 8.44
N ASN A 223 -18.72 14.52 7.29
CA ASN A 223 -19.62 13.87 6.32
C ASN A 223 -19.19 12.45 5.92
#